data_cf0647654688810c17335e9ec5148285
#
_entry.id   cf0647654688810c17335e9ec5148285
#
_cell.length_a   1.000
_cell.length_b   1.000
_cell.length_c   1.000
_cell.angle_alpha   90.00
_cell.angle_beta   90.00
_cell.angle_gamma   90.00
#
_symmetry.space_group_name_H-M   'P 1'
#
loop_
_entity.id
_entity.type
_entity.pdbx_description
1 polymer ?
#
loop_
_entity_poly.entity_id
_entity_poly.type
_entity_poly.pdbx_seq_one_letter_code
_entity_poly.pdbx_strand_id
1 'polypeptide(L)'
;MTGSEASPTASPSASASFRLAYVPGVTPGKWVRIWNERLADVPLTLLQVSAAEAPGALRGDEADAAFVRLPIDRTGLAAIPLYTETTVVVVPKDHLVAAVEEVSTGDLADEIVLHPLDDTLDWEDLPGKPAFERPATTADAIELVAAGIGVLLVPQSLARLHHRKDLTYRTVTDAPQSRVALSFLELDGEPTDLVEEFIGIVRGRTVNSTRGRGGPTPPQPKQRGRSDAAGTGRKPAAGKTGAKNPRGGSGAPKGAAKGGAKGGKSSKAGKPRRRP
;
A
#
# COMPACT_ATOMS: atom_id res chain seq x y z
N MET A 1 44.05 -54.97 -10.32
CA MET A 1 43.92 -53.73 -9.56
C MET A 1 43.04 -52.83 -10.37
N THR A 2 41.75 -52.90 -10.13
CA THR A 2 40.74 -52.10 -10.81
C THR A 2 40.32 -51.00 -9.84
N GLY A 3 40.75 -49.76 -10.12
CA GLY A 3 40.33 -48.56 -9.40
C GLY A 3 38.91 -48.18 -9.80
N SER A 4 37.99 -48.29 -8.84
CA SER A 4 36.62 -47.77 -8.98
C SER A 4 36.67 -46.29 -8.66
N GLU A 5 36.59 -45.43 -9.69
CA GLU A 5 36.34 -44.00 -9.52
C GLU A 5 34.90 -43.76 -9.08
N ALA A 6 34.75 -43.35 -7.84
CA ALA A 6 33.47 -42.85 -7.32
C ALA A 6 33.19 -41.47 -7.94
N SER A 7 32.19 -41.37 -8.78
CA SER A 7 31.65 -40.13 -9.28
C SER A 7 31.15 -39.27 -8.09
N PRO A 8 31.42 -37.95 -8.04
CA PRO A 8 30.89 -37.09 -7.03
C PRO A 8 29.38 -36.99 -7.22
N THR A 9 28.64 -37.41 -6.22
CA THR A 9 27.18 -37.21 -6.10
C THR A 9 26.92 -35.71 -6.11
N ALA A 10 26.30 -35.21 -7.16
CA ALA A 10 25.84 -33.84 -7.23
C ALA A 10 24.84 -33.60 -6.09
N SER A 11 25.18 -32.71 -5.19
CA SER A 11 24.26 -32.23 -4.17
C SER A 11 22.99 -31.70 -4.85
N PRO A 12 21.78 -31.99 -4.35
CA PRO A 12 20.59 -31.45 -4.93
C PRO A 12 20.68 -29.93 -4.89
N SER A 13 20.59 -29.31 -6.05
CA SER A 13 20.45 -27.86 -6.20
C SER A 13 19.28 -27.44 -5.32
N ALA A 14 19.52 -26.68 -4.26
CA ALA A 14 18.46 -26.14 -3.45
C ALA A 14 17.52 -25.34 -4.38
N SER A 15 16.29 -25.79 -4.54
CA SER A 15 15.31 -25.07 -5.34
C SER A 15 15.13 -23.70 -4.75
N ALA A 16 15.28 -22.67 -5.58
CA ALA A 16 15.10 -21.29 -5.16
C ALA A 16 13.71 -21.12 -4.51
N SER A 17 13.65 -20.48 -3.36
CA SER A 17 12.41 -20.14 -2.65
C SER A 17 12.47 -18.68 -2.20
N PHE A 18 11.34 -18.05 -1.96
CA PHE A 18 11.26 -16.67 -1.51
C PHE A 18 10.48 -16.58 -0.20
N ARG A 19 11.08 -16.00 0.82
CA ARG A 19 10.52 -15.84 2.16
C ARG A 19 10.11 -14.37 2.35
N LEU A 20 8.84 -14.11 2.49
CA LEU A 20 8.28 -12.77 2.68
C LEU A 20 7.74 -12.61 4.10
N ALA A 21 8.43 -11.83 4.92
CA ALA A 21 7.92 -11.44 6.22
C ALA A 21 6.88 -10.32 6.09
N TYR A 22 5.93 -10.25 7.01
CA TYR A 22 4.97 -9.16 7.07
C TYR A 22 4.49 -8.92 8.51
N VAL A 23 4.25 -7.65 8.83
CA VAL A 23 3.79 -7.23 10.15
C VAL A 23 2.26 -7.22 10.24
N PRO A 24 1.67 -7.30 11.46
CA PRO A 24 0.23 -7.26 11.67
C PRO A 24 -0.45 -6.08 10.96
N GLY A 25 -1.64 -6.33 10.40
CA GLY A 25 -2.43 -5.35 9.65
C GLY A 25 -2.06 -5.23 8.17
N VAL A 26 -0.86 -5.62 7.76
CA VAL A 26 -0.47 -5.66 6.34
C VAL A 26 -1.01 -6.93 5.68
N THR A 27 -1.62 -6.79 4.50
CA THR A 27 -2.19 -7.91 3.73
C THR A 27 -1.44 -8.12 2.42
N PRO A 28 -0.47 -9.05 2.35
CA PRO A 28 0.38 -9.25 1.17
C PRO A 28 -0.31 -9.99 0.02
N GLY A 29 -1.54 -10.50 0.21
CA GLY A 29 -2.19 -11.46 -0.67
C GLY A 29 -2.24 -11.09 -2.15
N LYS A 30 -2.43 -9.81 -2.50
CA LYS A 30 -2.44 -9.38 -3.91
C LYS A 30 -1.08 -9.57 -4.59
N TRP A 31 0.03 -9.29 -3.89
CA TRP A 31 1.39 -9.44 -4.42
C TRP A 31 1.82 -10.89 -4.48
N VAL A 32 1.44 -11.68 -3.45
CA VAL A 32 1.65 -13.14 -3.43
C VAL A 32 0.96 -13.81 -4.62
N ARG A 33 -0.27 -13.43 -4.93
CA ARG A 33 -0.98 -13.95 -6.11
C ARG A 33 -0.21 -13.64 -7.39
N ILE A 34 0.24 -12.39 -7.58
CA ILE A 34 1.00 -11.99 -8.78
C ILE A 34 2.35 -12.73 -8.85
N TRP A 35 3.01 -12.95 -7.69
CA TRP A 35 4.23 -13.75 -7.62
C TRP A 35 3.99 -15.17 -8.13
N ASN A 36 3.01 -15.86 -7.59
CA ASN A 36 2.68 -17.23 -7.98
C ASN A 36 2.27 -17.35 -9.46
N GLU A 37 1.66 -16.30 -10.04
CA GLU A 37 1.34 -16.25 -11.46
C GLU A 37 2.59 -16.06 -12.34
N ARG A 38 3.62 -15.33 -11.86
CA ARG A 38 4.82 -14.99 -12.64
C ARG A 38 5.99 -15.94 -12.44
N LEU A 39 6.16 -16.44 -11.24
CA LEU A 39 7.27 -17.28 -10.80
C LEU A 39 6.74 -18.58 -10.18
N ALA A 40 5.94 -19.33 -10.95
CA ALA A 40 5.29 -20.55 -10.48
C ALA A 40 6.28 -21.60 -9.94
N ASP A 41 7.52 -21.61 -10.46
CA ASP A 41 8.57 -22.53 -10.06
C ASP A 41 9.35 -22.08 -8.82
N VAL A 42 9.08 -20.88 -8.29
CA VAL A 42 9.73 -20.33 -7.09
C VAL A 42 8.68 -20.18 -5.98
N PRO A 43 8.58 -21.15 -5.05
CA PRO A 43 7.65 -21.08 -3.93
C PRO A 43 7.86 -19.82 -3.09
N LEU A 44 6.75 -19.10 -2.75
CA LEU A 44 6.75 -17.99 -1.81
C LEU A 44 6.16 -18.46 -0.49
N THR A 45 6.92 -18.28 0.60
CA THR A 45 6.49 -18.56 1.97
C THR A 45 6.24 -17.24 2.70
N LEU A 46 5.13 -17.15 3.43
CA LEU A 46 4.78 -16.02 4.27
C LEU A 46 5.19 -16.26 5.72
N LEU A 47 5.87 -15.29 6.32
CA LEU A 47 6.28 -15.28 7.72
C LEU A 47 5.65 -14.06 8.41
N GLN A 48 4.72 -14.28 9.33
CA GLN A 48 4.19 -13.20 10.15
C GLN A 48 5.14 -12.94 11.33
N VAL A 49 5.57 -11.68 11.49
CA VAL A 49 6.46 -11.22 12.55
C VAL A 49 5.91 -9.95 13.19
N SER A 50 6.31 -9.65 14.42
CA SER A 50 5.99 -8.35 15.02
C SER A 50 6.73 -7.20 14.30
N ALA A 51 6.26 -5.97 14.50
CA ALA A 51 6.92 -4.79 13.92
C ALA A 51 8.37 -4.64 14.44
N ALA A 52 8.62 -5.01 15.69
CA ALA A 52 9.94 -4.95 16.30
C ALA A 52 10.89 -6.03 15.77
N GLU A 53 10.39 -7.22 15.45
CA GLU A 53 11.19 -8.36 14.97
C GLU A 53 11.52 -8.29 13.48
N ALA A 54 10.71 -7.59 12.68
CA ALA A 54 10.83 -7.56 11.23
C ALA A 54 12.25 -7.17 10.71
N PRO A 55 12.94 -6.13 11.24
CA PRO A 55 14.32 -5.84 10.85
C PRO A 55 15.30 -6.95 11.22
N GLY A 56 15.09 -7.63 12.37
CA GLY A 56 15.88 -8.76 12.82
C GLY A 56 15.74 -9.97 11.90
N ALA A 57 14.54 -10.30 11.47
CA ALA A 57 14.26 -11.41 10.56
C ALA A 57 14.97 -11.23 9.19
N LEU A 58 15.09 -9.98 8.71
CA LEU A 58 15.88 -9.68 7.49
C LEU A 58 17.38 -9.87 7.71
N ARG A 59 17.92 -9.32 8.82
CA ARG A 59 19.36 -9.43 9.12
C ARG A 59 19.79 -10.84 9.50
N GLY A 60 18.88 -11.64 10.07
CA GLY A 60 19.10 -13.04 10.46
C GLY A 60 18.90 -14.04 9.32
N ASP A 61 18.66 -13.57 8.09
CA ASP A 61 18.37 -14.42 6.93
C ASP A 61 17.16 -15.35 7.14
N GLU A 62 16.18 -14.91 7.92
CA GLU A 62 14.89 -15.61 8.09
C GLU A 62 13.90 -15.24 6.99
N ALA A 63 14.05 -14.04 6.41
CA ALA A 63 13.24 -13.52 5.31
C ALA A 63 14.09 -12.80 4.28
N ASP A 64 13.71 -12.91 3.01
CA ASP A 64 14.39 -12.27 1.88
C ASP A 64 13.89 -10.83 1.69
N ALA A 65 12.62 -10.57 2.03
CA ALA A 65 12.02 -9.24 2.10
C ALA A 65 10.96 -9.19 3.20
N ALA A 66 10.62 -7.98 3.66
CA ALA A 66 9.60 -7.78 4.69
C ALA A 66 8.73 -6.56 4.41
N PHE A 67 7.43 -6.66 4.64
CA PHE A 67 6.59 -5.49 4.82
C PHE A 67 6.74 -5.02 6.27
N VAL A 68 7.21 -3.79 6.44
CA VAL A 68 7.53 -3.18 7.75
C VAL A 68 6.74 -1.90 7.96
N ARG A 69 6.64 -1.46 9.22
CA ARG A 69 6.14 -0.13 9.58
C ARG A 69 7.32 0.76 9.92
N LEU A 70 7.34 1.95 9.30
CA LEU A 70 8.37 2.95 9.56
C LEU A 70 7.98 3.81 10.79
N PRO A 71 8.98 4.26 11.59
CA PRO A 71 10.42 4.14 11.36
C PRO A 71 10.99 2.76 11.74
N ILE A 72 12.10 2.36 11.09
CA ILE A 72 12.92 1.21 11.46
C ILE A 72 14.39 1.61 11.51
N ASP A 73 15.21 0.88 12.25
CA ASP A 73 16.65 0.93 12.07
C ASP A 73 17.01 0.39 10.67
N ARG A 74 17.60 1.25 9.84
CA ARG A 74 17.92 0.97 8.44
C ARG A 74 19.35 0.51 8.22
N THR A 75 20.09 0.16 9.27
CA THR A 75 21.46 -0.32 9.14
C THR A 75 21.49 -1.61 8.30
N GLY A 76 22.10 -1.54 7.10
CA GLY A 76 22.14 -2.64 6.13
C GLY A 76 20.80 -2.95 5.46
N LEU A 77 19.77 -2.11 5.64
CA LEU A 77 18.46 -2.34 5.08
C LEU A 77 18.02 -1.18 4.17
N ALA A 78 17.59 -1.51 2.97
CA ALA A 78 16.77 -0.64 2.15
C ALA A 78 15.31 -0.66 2.61
N ALA A 79 14.59 0.44 2.40
CA ALA A 79 13.15 0.49 2.61
C ALA A 79 12.49 1.36 1.52
N ILE A 80 11.55 0.78 0.81
CA ILE A 80 10.75 1.42 -0.22
C ILE A 80 9.37 1.73 0.37
N PRO A 81 9.03 3.02 0.65
CA PRO A 81 7.72 3.39 1.12
C PRO A 81 6.63 2.99 0.12
N LEU A 82 5.53 2.42 0.60
CA LEU A 82 4.43 1.92 -0.23
C LEU A 82 3.17 2.75 -0.07
N TYR A 83 2.72 2.91 1.16
CA TYR A 83 1.52 3.67 1.50
C TYR A 83 1.54 4.11 2.96
N THR A 84 0.66 5.05 3.26
CA THR A 84 0.44 5.57 4.61
C THR A 84 -0.96 5.18 5.08
N GLU A 85 -1.08 4.76 6.32
CA GLU A 85 -2.34 4.41 6.97
C GLU A 85 -2.78 5.53 7.91
N THR A 86 -4.05 5.83 7.87
CA THR A 86 -4.69 6.76 8.79
C THR A 86 -4.75 6.16 10.19
N THR A 87 -4.48 6.98 11.20
CA THR A 87 -4.67 6.62 12.60
C THR A 87 -6.13 6.79 12.98
N VAL A 88 -6.63 5.83 13.73
CA VAL A 88 -8.00 5.82 14.24
C VAL A 88 -8.00 5.62 15.74
N VAL A 89 -9.02 6.14 16.41
CA VAL A 89 -9.31 5.82 17.81
C VAL A 89 -10.39 4.76 17.87
N VAL A 90 -10.10 3.66 18.58
CA VAL A 90 -11.04 2.56 18.84
C VAL A 90 -11.75 2.82 20.14
N VAL A 91 -13.07 2.72 20.13
CA VAL A 91 -13.96 3.01 21.27
C VAL A 91 -15.13 2.03 21.33
N PRO A 92 -15.80 1.84 22.47
CA PRO A 92 -17.11 1.19 22.56
C PRO A 92 -18.15 1.91 21.67
N LYS A 93 -19.14 1.19 21.16
CA LYS A 93 -20.17 1.77 20.27
C LYS A 93 -21.07 2.82 20.94
N ASP A 94 -21.19 2.76 22.26
CA ASP A 94 -21.96 3.70 23.10
C ASP A 94 -21.11 4.87 23.63
N HIS A 95 -19.82 4.92 23.28
CA HIS A 95 -18.92 6.00 23.63
C HIS A 95 -19.27 7.29 22.88
N LEU A 96 -19.05 8.47 23.49
CA LEU A 96 -19.35 9.78 22.89
C LEU A 96 -18.63 9.99 21.55
N VAL A 97 -17.39 9.56 21.44
CA VAL A 97 -16.59 9.62 20.21
C VAL A 97 -17.24 8.83 19.07
N ALA A 98 -18.05 7.83 19.35
CA ALA A 98 -18.75 7.07 18.31
C ALA A 98 -19.85 7.88 17.59
N ALA A 99 -20.30 9.00 18.18
CA ALA A 99 -21.37 9.85 17.62
C ALA A 99 -20.89 10.82 16.52
N VAL A 100 -19.57 11.02 16.37
CA VAL A 100 -18.97 11.91 15.36
C VAL A 100 -18.30 11.11 14.25
N GLU A 101 -17.95 11.73 13.13
CA GLU A 101 -17.26 11.04 12.03
C GLU A 101 -15.75 11.00 12.22
N GLU A 102 -15.17 12.07 12.78
CA GLU A 102 -13.75 12.23 13.05
C GLU A 102 -13.53 13.03 14.33
N VAL A 103 -12.33 12.92 14.90
CA VAL A 103 -11.87 13.64 16.10
C VAL A 103 -10.44 14.13 15.91
N SER A 104 -10.05 15.10 16.74
CA SER A 104 -8.65 15.51 16.94
C SER A 104 -8.06 14.85 18.18
N THR A 105 -6.73 14.91 18.33
CA THR A 105 -6.05 14.51 19.58
C THR A 105 -6.53 15.34 20.78
N GLY A 106 -6.84 16.63 20.55
CA GLY A 106 -7.40 17.51 21.58
C GLY A 106 -8.77 17.07 22.12
N ASP A 107 -9.61 16.45 21.27
CA ASP A 107 -10.93 15.92 21.70
C ASP A 107 -10.78 14.70 22.62
N LEU A 108 -9.60 14.07 22.67
CA LEU A 108 -9.28 12.92 23.50
C LEU A 108 -8.55 13.31 24.82
N ALA A 109 -8.37 14.60 25.10
CA ALA A 109 -7.58 15.10 26.23
C ALA A 109 -8.05 14.59 27.59
N ASP A 110 -9.34 14.30 27.74
CA ASP A 110 -9.92 13.80 28.98
C ASP A 110 -10.05 12.28 29.05
N GLU A 111 -9.81 11.59 27.93
CA GLU A 111 -9.88 10.13 27.83
C GLU A 111 -8.66 9.44 28.44
N ILE A 112 -8.87 8.21 28.95
CA ILE A 112 -7.75 7.32 29.30
C ILE A 112 -7.28 6.67 28.00
N VAL A 113 -6.04 6.95 27.60
CA VAL A 113 -5.46 6.41 26.37
C VAL A 113 -4.58 5.20 26.72
N LEU A 114 -4.94 4.05 26.13
CA LEU A 114 -4.16 2.83 26.22
C LEU A 114 -2.98 2.92 25.25
N HIS A 115 -1.77 2.67 25.73
CA HIS A 115 -0.54 2.71 24.94
C HIS A 115 0.17 1.36 25.02
N PRO A 116 -0.15 0.39 24.14
CA PRO A 116 0.44 -0.94 24.19
C PRO A 116 1.95 -0.92 23.93
N LEU A 117 2.66 -1.97 24.37
CA LEU A 117 4.11 -2.08 24.20
C LEU A 117 4.50 -2.32 22.73
N ASP A 118 3.60 -2.88 21.92
CA ASP A 118 3.76 -3.14 20.50
C ASP A 118 3.21 -2.00 19.62
N ASP A 119 2.97 -0.80 20.19
CA ASP A 119 2.52 0.37 19.41
C ASP A 119 3.52 0.68 18.28
N THR A 120 2.98 1.05 17.14
CA THR A 120 3.72 1.34 15.90
C THR A 120 3.57 2.78 15.43
N LEU A 121 2.92 3.63 16.23
CA LEU A 121 2.81 5.06 15.96
C LEU A 121 3.95 5.81 16.63
N ASP A 122 4.51 6.77 15.91
CA ASP A 122 5.66 7.58 16.37
C ASP A 122 5.12 8.85 17.06
N TRP A 123 4.77 8.70 18.33
CA TRP A 123 4.22 9.78 19.14
C TRP A 123 5.33 10.68 19.68
N GLU A 124 5.24 12.00 19.45
CA GLU A 124 5.99 12.99 20.23
C GLU A 124 5.38 13.10 21.63
N ASP A 125 4.06 13.29 21.69
CA ASP A 125 3.27 13.31 22.93
C ASP A 125 1.99 12.49 22.73
N LEU A 126 1.76 11.52 23.61
CA LEU A 126 0.54 10.71 23.60
C LEU A 126 -0.64 11.58 24.05
N PRO A 127 -1.75 11.65 23.30
CA PRO A 127 -2.91 12.43 23.73
C PRO A 127 -3.61 11.80 24.95
N GLY A 128 -4.37 12.62 25.68
CA GLY A 128 -5.19 12.19 26.79
C GLY A 128 -4.41 11.84 28.06
N LYS A 129 -5.05 11.05 28.92
CA LYS A 129 -4.49 10.62 30.21
C LYS A 129 -3.89 9.22 30.03
N PRO A 130 -2.65 8.98 30.46
CA PRO A 130 -2.06 7.65 30.36
C PRO A 130 -2.82 6.65 31.23
N ALA A 131 -2.99 5.42 30.74
CA ALA A 131 -3.46 4.32 31.54
C ALA A 131 -2.45 3.98 32.66
N PHE A 132 -2.93 3.37 33.75
CA PHE A 132 -2.08 2.98 34.89
C PHE A 132 -0.96 2.02 34.47
N GLU A 133 -1.29 1.06 33.59
CA GLU A 133 -0.31 0.12 33.01
C GLU A 133 -0.43 0.11 31.50
N ARG A 134 0.68 -0.14 30.83
CA ARG A 134 0.70 -0.34 29.38
C ARG A 134 0.31 -1.78 29.06
N PRO A 135 -0.69 -2.03 28.22
CA PRO A 135 -1.01 -3.37 27.74
C PRO A 135 0.20 -4.00 27.02
N ALA A 136 0.36 -5.31 27.12
CA ALA A 136 1.48 -5.99 26.46
C ALA A 136 1.36 -5.93 24.94
N THR A 137 0.13 -6.04 24.42
CA THR A 137 -0.14 -6.05 22.98
C THR A 137 -1.32 -5.16 22.60
N THR A 138 -1.39 -4.80 21.34
CA THR A 138 -2.58 -4.16 20.74
C THR A 138 -3.84 -5.01 20.95
N ALA A 139 -3.73 -6.34 20.89
CA ALA A 139 -4.86 -7.23 21.15
C ALA A 139 -5.37 -7.11 22.58
N ASP A 140 -4.48 -7.08 23.58
CA ASP A 140 -4.84 -6.87 24.98
C ASP A 140 -5.49 -5.50 25.20
N ALA A 141 -4.94 -4.46 24.54
CA ALA A 141 -5.52 -3.12 24.58
C ALA A 141 -6.96 -3.10 24.04
N ILE A 142 -7.25 -3.81 22.96
CA ILE A 142 -8.61 -3.94 22.40
C ILE A 142 -9.57 -4.58 23.40
N GLU A 143 -9.14 -5.59 24.15
CA GLU A 143 -9.97 -6.19 25.21
C GLU A 143 -10.27 -5.20 26.34
N LEU A 144 -9.29 -4.36 26.71
CA LEU A 144 -9.48 -3.31 27.71
C LEU A 144 -10.43 -2.21 27.21
N VAL A 145 -10.35 -1.82 25.94
CA VAL A 145 -11.34 -0.91 25.32
C VAL A 145 -12.74 -1.50 25.38
N ALA A 146 -12.89 -2.79 25.09
CA ALA A 146 -14.18 -3.46 25.15
C ALA A 146 -14.73 -3.55 26.60
N ALA A 147 -13.84 -3.58 27.60
CA ALA A 147 -14.20 -3.49 29.01
C ALA A 147 -14.50 -2.05 29.49
N GLY A 148 -14.41 -1.04 28.62
CA GLY A 148 -14.68 0.37 28.97
C GLY A 148 -13.59 1.03 29.81
N ILE A 149 -12.34 0.50 29.81
CA ILE A 149 -11.24 1.03 30.64
C ILE A 149 -10.62 2.28 30.01
N GLY A 150 -10.69 2.41 28.68
CA GLY A 150 -10.13 3.56 27.97
C GLY A 150 -10.34 3.45 26.47
N VAL A 151 -9.61 4.26 25.72
CA VAL A 151 -9.62 4.30 24.25
C VAL A 151 -8.23 3.92 23.70
N LEU A 152 -8.17 3.46 22.46
CA LEU A 152 -6.92 3.02 21.84
C LEU A 152 -6.72 3.68 20.48
N LEU A 153 -5.56 4.29 20.28
CA LEU A 153 -5.15 4.84 18.96
C LEU A 153 -4.25 3.83 18.25
N VAL A 154 -4.63 3.49 17.01
CA VAL A 154 -3.90 2.52 16.18
C VAL A 154 -4.03 2.84 14.71
N PRO A 155 -3.14 2.35 13.83
CA PRO A 155 -3.38 2.32 12.40
C PRO A 155 -4.69 1.61 12.07
N GLN A 156 -5.45 2.12 11.09
CA GLN A 156 -6.78 1.59 10.76
C GLN A 156 -6.77 0.08 10.43
N SER A 157 -5.68 -0.43 9.86
CA SER A 157 -5.56 -1.85 9.56
C SER A 157 -5.53 -2.72 10.82
N LEU A 158 -4.92 -2.24 11.91
CA LEU A 158 -4.91 -2.95 13.20
C LEU A 158 -6.30 -2.91 13.86
N ALA A 159 -7.02 -1.79 13.79
CA ALA A 159 -8.41 -1.73 14.24
C ALA A 159 -9.32 -2.72 13.48
N ARG A 160 -9.05 -2.95 12.19
CA ARG A 160 -9.76 -3.94 11.38
C ARG A 160 -9.33 -5.38 11.68
N LEU A 161 -8.05 -5.61 11.92
CA LEU A 161 -7.51 -6.91 12.28
C LEU A 161 -8.12 -7.43 13.59
N HIS A 162 -8.25 -6.54 14.58
CA HIS A 162 -8.81 -6.83 15.91
C HIS A 162 -10.28 -6.42 16.03
N HIS A 163 -11.02 -6.46 14.90
CA HIS A 163 -12.43 -6.05 14.89
C HIS A 163 -13.29 -6.84 15.88
N ARG A 164 -14.09 -6.08 16.67
CA ARG A 164 -15.11 -6.63 17.58
C ARG A 164 -16.47 -6.01 17.27
N LYS A 165 -17.54 -6.75 17.56
CA LYS A 165 -18.92 -6.29 17.28
C LYS A 165 -19.39 -5.17 18.21
N ASP A 166 -18.83 -5.10 19.40
CA ASP A 166 -19.12 -4.11 20.46
C ASP A 166 -18.31 -2.82 20.32
N LEU A 167 -17.25 -2.83 19.49
CA LEU A 167 -16.40 -1.69 19.23
C LEU A 167 -16.67 -1.04 17.88
N THR A 168 -16.23 0.22 17.77
CA THR A 168 -16.15 1.00 16.53
C THR A 168 -14.87 1.82 16.54
N TYR A 169 -14.59 2.51 15.43
CA TYR A 169 -13.44 3.42 15.39
C TYR A 169 -13.79 4.70 14.62
N ARG A 170 -13.06 5.79 14.91
CA ARG A 170 -13.13 7.08 14.24
C ARG A 170 -11.75 7.55 13.83
N THR A 171 -11.68 8.27 12.72
CA THR A 171 -10.44 8.88 12.25
C THR A 171 -9.96 9.95 13.23
N VAL A 172 -8.64 9.96 13.50
CA VAL A 172 -7.99 11.02 14.25
C VAL A 172 -7.20 11.88 13.25
N THR A 173 -7.59 13.16 13.13
CA THR A 173 -7.17 14.02 11.99
C THR A 173 -5.73 14.52 12.10
N ASP A 174 -5.22 14.69 13.32
CA ASP A 174 -3.92 15.29 13.66
C ASP A 174 -2.94 14.31 14.32
N ALA A 175 -3.29 13.02 14.37
CA ALA A 175 -2.41 11.98 14.91
C ALA A 175 -1.30 11.58 13.92
N PRO A 176 -0.14 11.06 14.42
CA PRO A 176 0.89 10.47 13.57
C PRO A 176 0.29 9.35 12.72
N GLN A 177 0.75 9.28 11.46
CA GLN A 177 0.29 8.26 10.52
C GLN A 177 1.30 7.12 10.43
N SER A 178 0.83 5.89 10.29
CA SER A 178 1.69 4.72 10.10
C SER A 178 2.06 4.55 8.63
N ARG A 179 3.35 4.52 8.33
CA ARG A 179 3.88 4.31 6.97
C ARG A 179 4.31 2.87 6.80
N VAL A 180 3.79 2.20 5.80
CA VAL A 180 4.20 0.83 5.41
C VAL A 180 5.21 0.89 4.29
N ALA A 181 6.28 0.10 4.41
CA ALA A 181 7.36 -0.01 3.44
C ALA A 181 7.68 -1.47 3.14
N LEU A 182 8.23 -1.74 1.95
CA LEU A 182 8.96 -2.97 1.65
C LEU A 182 10.41 -2.78 2.02
N SER A 183 10.94 -3.63 2.89
CA SER A 183 12.33 -3.61 3.33
C SER A 183 13.04 -4.92 2.95
N PHE A 184 14.34 -4.85 2.69
CA PHE A 184 15.20 -5.97 2.31
C PHE A 184 16.66 -5.63 2.59
N LEU A 185 17.53 -6.64 2.63
CA LEU A 185 18.98 -6.44 2.77
C LEU A 185 19.57 -5.82 1.51
N GLU A 186 20.41 -4.82 1.68
CA GLU A 186 21.30 -4.31 0.63
C GLU A 186 22.66 -5.06 0.73
N LEU A 187 22.83 -6.06 -0.12
CA LEU A 187 24.11 -6.76 -0.29
C LEU A 187 24.90 -6.04 -1.37
N ASP A 188 26.06 -5.47 -1.01
CA ASP A 188 26.94 -4.73 -1.95
C ASP A 188 26.22 -3.56 -2.69
N GLY A 189 25.13 -3.04 -2.11
CA GLY A 189 24.34 -1.94 -2.67
C GLY A 189 23.24 -2.36 -3.64
N GLU A 190 23.04 -3.67 -3.88
CA GLU A 190 22.01 -4.18 -4.77
C GLU A 190 21.16 -5.27 -4.09
N PRO A 191 19.84 -5.36 -4.40
CA PRO A 191 18.99 -6.46 -3.97
C PRO A 191 19.32 -7.75 -4.74
N THR A 192 18.96 -8.91 -4.16
CA THR A 192 19.03 -10.18 -4.91
C THR A 192 18.04 -10.20 -6.08
N ASP A 193 18.25 -11.06 -7.08
CA ASP A 193 17.38 -11.17 -8.26
C ASP A 193 15.91 -11.40 -7.88
N LEU A 194 15.63 -12.26 -6.89
CA LEU A 194 14.25 -12.53 -6.43
C LEU A 194 13.64 -11.34 -5.70
N VAL A 195 14.43 -10.59 -4.93
CA VAL A 195 13.97 -9.34 -4.30
C VAL A 195 13.66 -8.29 -5.37
N GLU A 196 14.50 -8.15 -6.41
CA GLU A 196 14.25 -7.21 -7.51
C GLU A 196 12.97 -7.57 -8.30
N GLU A 197 12.72 -8.86 -8.55
CA GLU A 197 11.45 -9.32 -9.14
C GLU A 197 10.24 -8.95 -8.23
N PHE A 198 10.37 -9.15 -6.91
CA PHE A 198 9.31 -8.79 -5.98
C PHE A 198 9.09 -7.27 -5.91
N ILE A 199 10.16 -6.47 -5.90
CA ILE A 199 10.08 -5.00 -6.03
C ILE A 199 9.32 -4.62 -7.31
N GLY A 200 9.61 -5.30 -8.41
CA GLY A 200 8.91 -5.12 -9.68
C GLY A 200 7.39 -5.36 -9.57
N ILE A 201 7.01 -6.43 -8.87
CA ILE A 201 5.60 -6.78 -8.59
C ILE A 201 4.93 -5.71 -7.74
N VAL A 202 5.58 -5.30 -6.65
CA VAL A 202 5.04 -4.29 -5.72
C VAL A 202 4.84 -2.94 -6.41
N ARG A 203 5.77 -2.55 -7.30
CA ARG A 203 5.69 -1.32 -8.12
C ARG A 203 4.78 -1.43 -9.33
N GLY A 204 4.13 -2.59 -9.53
CA GLY A 204 3.20 -2.80 -10.66
C GLY A 204 3.88 -2.89 -12.02
N ARG A 205 5.17 -3.26 -12.09
CA ARG A 205 5.86 -3.50 -13.38
C ARG A 205 5.20 -4.67 -14.09
N THR A 206 4.99 -4.53 -15.40
CA THR A 206 4.51 -5.64 -16.23
C THR A 206 5.64 -6.58 -16.59
N VAL A 207 5.33 -7.84 -16.94
CA VAL A 207 6.32 -8.88 -17.33
C VAL A 207 7.25 -8.40 -18.46
N ASN A 208 6.79 -7.49 -19.33
CA ASN A 208 7.54 -6.95 -20.45
C ASN A 208 8.38 -5.70 -20.12
N SER A 209 8.44 -5.29 -18.86
CA SER A 209 9.23 -4.12 -18.44
C SER A 209 10.69 -4.54 -18.27
N THR A 210 11.55 -4.11 -19.20
CA THR A 210 13.01 -4.34 -19.17
C THR A 210 13.78 -3.37 -18.26
N ARG A 211 13.10 -2.48 -17.55
CA ARG A 211 13.74 -1.55 -16.59
C ARG A 211 14.13 -2.28 -15.33
N GLY A 212 15.43 -2.53 -15.15
CA GLY A 212 16.01 -3.18 -13.97
C GLY A 212 16.66 -4.53 -14.24
N ARG A 213 16.47 -5.14 -15.41
CA ARG A 213 17.31 -6.26 -15.85
C ARG A 213 18.53 -5.72 -16.55
N GLY A 214 19.70 -5.81 -15.94
CA GLY A 214 21.00 -5.68 -16.60
C GLY A 214 21.20 -6.82 -17.59
N GLY A 215 20.36 -6.91 -18.62
CA GLY A 215 20.52 -7.85 -19.71
C GLY A 215 21.26 -7.20 -20.88
N PRO A 216 21.99 -7.95 -21.73
CA PRO A 216 22.75 -7.41 -22.82
C PRO A 216 21.84 -6.65 -23.78
N THR A 217 22.22 -5.42 -24.08
CA THR A 217 21.56 -4.54 -25.06
C THR A 217 21.30 -5.32 -26.36
N PRO A 218 20.04 -5.39 -26.85
CA PRO A 218 19.78 -6.01 -28.14
C PRO A 218 20.59 -5.31 -29.23
N PRO A 219 21.21 -6.02 -30.18
CA PRO A 219 21.99 -5.40 -31.22
C PRO A 219 21.09 -4.48 -32.04
N GLN A 220 21.46 -3.21 -32.16
CA GLN A 220 20.81 -2.24 -33.01
C GLN A 220 20.76 -2.77 -34.45
N PRO A 221 19.62 -2.70 -35.13
CA PRO A 221 19.57 -3.07 -36.54
C PRO A 221 20.48 -2.12 -37.33
N LYS A 222 21.54 -2.70 -37.94
CA LYS A 222 22.40 -1.98 -38.85
C LYS A 222 21.55 -1.34 -39.95
N GLN A 223 21.54 -0.01 -39.99
CA GLN A 223 21.03 0.74 -41.14
C GLN A 223 21.81 0.29 -42.39
N ARG A 224 21.14 -0.39 -43.29
CA ARG A 224 21.66 -0.67 -44.63
C ARG A 224 21.83 0.67 -45.34
N GLY A 225 23.07 1.02 -45.60
CA GLY A 225 23.44 2.14 -46.45
C GLY A 225 22.79 2.02 -47.81
N ARG A 226 22.10 3.08 -48.21
CA ARG A 226 21.59 3.25 -49.56
C ARG A 226 22.71 3.90 -50.33
N SER A 227 23.32 3.14 -51.25
CA SER A 227 24.27 3.61 -52.21
C SER A 227 23.62 4.53 -53.22
N ASP A 228 24.33 5.62 -53.52
CA ASP A 228 24.06 6.58 -54.57
C ASP A 228 23.98 5.94 -55.96
N ALA A 229 23.00 6.37 -56.75
CA ALA A 229 23.09 6.36 -58.18
C ALA A 229 22.49 7.66 -58.75
N ALA A 230 23.35 8.41 -59.44
CA ALA A 230 23.08 9.66 -60.11
C ALA A 230 22.17 9.50 -61.33
N GLY A 231 21.45 10.53 -61.69
CA GLY A 231 20.72 10.61 -63.00
C GLY A 231 19.82 11.82 -63.13
N THR A 232 20.40 12.94 -63.51
CA THR A 232 19.97 13.99 -64.45
C THR A 232 18.49 14.26 -64.74
N GLY A 233 18.09 15.52 -64.57
CA GLY A 233 17.38 16.22 -65.62
C GLY A 233 16.02 16.87 -65.34
N ARG A 234 16.03 18.20 -65.35
CA ARG A 234 14.99 19.15 -65.78
C ARG A 234 13.91 19.66 -64.84
N LYS A 235 14.13 20.93 -64.41
CA LYS A 235 13.12 21.99 -64.19
C LYS A 235 12.48 22.45 -65.56
N PRO A 236 11.41 23.29 -65.63
CA PRO A 236 10.83 24.19 -64.62
C PRO A 236 9.27 24.43 -64.73
N ALA A 237 8.85 25.42 -63.96
CA ALA A 237 7.72 26.38 -64.07
C ALA A 237 6.43 26.06 -63.34
N ALA A 238 6.08 26.79 -62.30
CA ALA A 238 5.50 28.15 -62.16
C ALA A 238 3.95 28.15 -62.00
N GLY A 239 3.46 28.87 -61.03
CA GLY A 239 2.08 29.35 -60.90
C GLY A 239 1.54 29.22 -59.51
N LYS A 240 1.73 30.16 -58.71
CA LYS A 240 1.02 31.40 -58.33
C LYS A 240 -0.38 31.22 -57.73
N THR A 241 -0.49 31.82 -56.53
CA THR A 241 -1.58 32.64 -55.94
C THR A 241 -2.69 31.85 -55.26
N GLY A 242 -3.20 32.20 -54.06
CA GLY A 242 -3.23 33.38 -53.25
C GLY A 242 -4.09 33.09 -52.04
N ALA A 243 -3.67 33.59 -50.94
CA ALA A 243 -4.30 34.48 -49.99
C ALA A 243 -5.81 34.33 -49.67
N LYS A 244 -6.12 34.16 -48.42
CA LYS A 244 -6.73 35.11 -47.50
C LYS A 244 -7.40 34.43 -46.27
N ASN A 245 -6.92 34.79 -45.11
CA ASN A 245 -7.75 34.92 -43.88
C ASN A 245 -8.74 36.08 -44.09
N PRO A 246 -9.84 36.29 -43.35
CA PRO A 246 -9.84 36.46 -41.89
C PRO A 246 -11.17 36.17 -41.11
N ARG A 247 -10.99 36.11 -39.80
CA ARG A 247 -11.79 36.75 -38.73
C ARG A 247 -13.30 36.56 -38.55
N GLY A 248 -13.64 36.39 -37.26
CA GLY A 248 -14.80 36.94 -36.55
C GLY A 248 -15.86 35.91 -36.24
N GLY A 249 -16.48 35.85 -35.10
CA GLY A 249 -16.65 36.72 -33.97
C GLY A 249 -17.69 36.09 -33.05
N SER A 250 -17.48 36.26 -31.78
CA SER A 250 -18.44 36.56 -30.71
C SER A 250 -19.92 36.18 -30.85
N GLY A 251 -20.48 35.62 -29.72
CA GLY A 251 -21.89 35.72 -29.42
C GLY A 251 -22.42 34.74 -28.37
N ALA A 252 -22.38 35.10 -27.10
CA ALA A 252 -23.46 34.73 -26.19
C ALA A 252 -24.61 35.73 -26.41
N PRO A 253 -25.87 35.51 -26.05
CA PRO A 253 -26.32 35.38 -24.67
C PRO A 253 -27.67 34.65 -24.41
N LYS A 254 -27.91 34.39 -23.10
CA LYS A 254 -29.15 34.54 -22.35
C LYS A 254 -30.55 34.09 -22.85
N GLY A 255 -31.26 33.48 -21.91
CA GLY A 255 -32.69 33.41 -21.82
C GLY A 255 -33.12 32.13 -21.08
N ALA A 256 -33.42 32.12 -19.82
CA ALA A 256 -34.52 32.70 -19.03
C ALA A 256 -35.84 31.92 -19.22
N ALA A 257 -36.24 31.31 -18.11
CA ALA A 257 -37.52 31.38 -17.44
C ALA A 257 -38.64 30.34 -17.63
N LYS A 258 -39.12 29.92 -16.46
CA LYS A 258 -40.55 29.61 -16.10
C LYS A 258 -41.12 28.27 -16.60
N GLY A 259 -41.80 27.48 -15.80
CA GLY A 259 -42.61 27.64 -14.61
C GLY A 259 -43.50 26.41 -14.45
N GLY A 260 -44.11 26.30 -13.26
CA GLY A 260 -45.37 25.65 -12.98
C GLY A 260 -45.28 24.27 -12.37
N ALA A 261 -45.41 24.02 -11.11
CA ALA A 261 -46.49 24.16 -10.12
C ALA A 261 -47.62 23.11 -10.25
N LYS A 262 -47.94 22.57 -9.06
CA LYS A 262 -49.14 21.80 -8.63
C LYS A 262 -48.99 20.28 -8.77
N GLY A 263 -49.30 19.47 -7.76
CA GLY A 263 -50.04 19.61 -6.51
C GLY A 263 -50.63 18.23 -6.20
N GLY A 264 -50.92 17.97 -4.94
CA GLY A 264 -51.86 16.93 -4.58
C GLY A 264 -51.41 15.99 -3.47
N LYS A 265 -51.62 16.36 -2.27
CA LYS A 265 -52.28 15.72 -1.12
C LYS A 265 -52.82 14.32 -1.32
N SER A 266 -52.50 13.35 -0.43
CA SER A 266 -53.46 12.98 0.60
C SER A 266 -52.93 11.92 1.56
N SER A 267 -53.16 12.21 2.78
CA SER A 267 -53.14 11.44 4.01
C SER A 267 -53.88 10.10 3.96
N LYS A 268 -53.34 9.08 4.69
CA LYS A 268 -54.23 8.33 5.60
C LYS A 268 -53.45 7.67 6.73
N ALA A 269 -53.86 8.02 7.91
CA ALA A 269 -53.53 7.46 9.21
C ALA A 269 -54.13 6.04 9.37
N GLY A 270 -53.50 5.20 10.17
CA GLY A 270 -54.09 3.97 10.67
C GLY A 270 -53.31 3.47 11.87
N LYS A 271 -53.90 3.60 13.03
CA LYS A 271 -53.44 3.33 14.39
C LYS A 271 -53.54 1.82 14.77
N PRO A 272 -53.19 1.42 15.96
CA PRO A 272 -52.39 0.21 16.28
C PRO A 272 -53.20 -0.95 16.87
N ARG A 273 -52.61 -2.12 17.02
CA ARG A 273 -53.17 -3.17 17.88
C ARG A 273 -52.10 -3.78 18.82
N ARG A 274 -52.53 -3.74 20.09
CA ARG A 274 -51.91 -4.38 21.28
C ARG A 274 -52.12 -5.90 21.29
N ARG A 275 -51.12 -6.57 21.79
CA ARG A 275 -51.01 -7.66 22.81
C ARG A 275 -52.02 -8.84 22.83
N PRO A 276 -51.66 -9.95 23.47
CA PRO A 276 -50.97 -10.11 24.76
C PRO A 276 -49.53 -10.65 24.66
#